data_fe21bb6c20ad7ddef6d4629a3501590b
#
_entry.id   fe21bb6c20ad7ddef6d4629a3501590b
#
_cell.length_a   1.000
_cell.length_b   1.000
_cell.length_c   1.000
_cell.angle_alpha   90.00
_cell.angle_beta   90.00
_cell.angle_gamma   90.00
#
_symmetry.space_group_name_H-M   'P 1'
#
loop_
_entity.id
_entity.type
_entity.pdbx_description
1 polymer ?
#
loop_
_entity_poly.entity_id
_entity_poly.type
_entity_poly.pdbx_seq_one_letter_code
_entity_poly.pdbx_strand_id
1 'polypeptide(L)'
;MSSLNDQHLGLLALAASGEKRWFFGHVGAGLLALDRLKTYDSSAELAPALDQYRGKAKTFVEESEMRASLTPGGAAVDDWRERLGAALVPHTKVLRNSGHGTIYITWAIRILSSSPDLATEPVVAGLEALAQSALNEDKSRYLSIRDHDRIYYDDAEVPTSETDRVASAFHAALPQFQDLETTERTYFLTGSKIHVLTYLHALMELQH
;
A
#
# COMPACT_ATOMS: atom_id res chain seq x y z
N MET A 1 -26.19 -13.04 -3.06
CA MET A 1 -24.93 -12.69 -2.39
C MET A 1 -24.43 -11.39 -3.03
N SER A 2 -24.40 -10.31 -2.28
CA SER A 2 -23.84 -9.04 -2.76
C SER A 2 -22.36 -9.31 -3.09
N SER A 3 -21.93 -9.03 -4.31
CA SER A 3 -20.51 -9.13 -4.68
C SER A 3 -19.75 -8.16 -3.78
N LEU A 4 -18.67 -8.61 -3.14
CA LEU A 4 -17.71 -7.75 -2.47
C LEU A 4 -17.30 -6.64 -3.44
N ASN A 5 -17.36 -5.39 -2.99
CA ASN A 5 -16.84 -4.30 -3.79
C ASN A 5 -15.29 -4.36 -3.82
N ASP A 6 -14.69 -3.73 -4.81
CA ASP A 6 -13.25 -3.77 -5.03
C ASP A 6 -12.45 -3.18 -3.85
N GLN A 7 -13.01 -2.21 -3.13
CA GLN A 7 -12.39 -1.62 -1.94
C GLN A 7 -12.31 -2.61 -0.78
N HIS A 8 -13.40 -3.32 -0.50
CA HIS A 8 -13.41 -4.34 0.53
C HIS A 8 -12.43 -5.48 0.18
N LEU A 9 -12.49 -5.97 -1.06
CA LEU A 9 -11.60 -7.04 -1.50
C LEU A 9 -10.13 -6.60 -1.46
N GLY A 10 -9.82 -5.39 -1.88
CA GLY A 10 -8.47 -4.81 -1.81
C GLY A 10 -7.97 -4.67 -0.38
N LEU A 11 -8.82 -4.23 0.55
CA LEU A 11 -8.51 -4.17 1.98
C LEU A 11 -8.19 -5.55 2.56
N LEU A 12 -9.01 -6.55 2.25
CA LEU A 12 -8.77 -7.94 2.70
C LEU A 12 -7.46 -8.49 2.12
N ALA A 13 -7.14 -8.18 0.87
CA ALA A 13 -5.88 -8.61 0.26
C ALA A 13 -4.67 -7.91 0.90
N LEU A 14 -4.79 -6.65 1.34
CA LEU A 14 -3.77 -5.99 2.15
C LEU A 14 -3.59 -6.71 3.49
N ALA A 15 -4.68 -6.97 4.23
CA ALA A 15 -4.63 -7.66 5.51
C ALA A 15 -4.04 -9.07 5.38
N ALA A 16 -4.46 -9.85 4.37
CA ALA A 16 -3.92 -11.18 4.08
C ALA A 16 -2.40 -11.17 3.79
N SER A 17 -1.86 -10.04 3.30
CA SER A 17 -0.44 -9.91 3.03
C SER A 17 0.40 -9.89 4.31
N GLY A 18 -0.19 -9.54 5.46
CA GLY A 18 0.47 -9.62 6.76
C GLY A 18 0.90 -11.03 7.14
N GLU A 19 0.17 -12.05 6.73
CA GLU A 19 0.50 -13.46 6.98
C GLU A 19 1.71 -13.94 6.16
N LYS A 20 1.97 -13.30 5.03
CA LYS A 20 3.00 -13.74 4.09
C LYS A 20 4.21 -12.80 4.12
N ARG A 21 4.12 -11.66 3.46
CA ARG A 21 5.16 -10.62 3.39
C ARG A 21 4.58 -9.34 2.81
N TRP A 22 5.15 -8.20 3.16
CA TRP A 22 4.78 -6.88 2.64
C TRP A 22 4.69 -6.81 1.11
N PHE A 23 5.56 -7.56 0.39
CA PHE A 23 5.56 -7.56 -1.08
C PHE A 23 4.22 -7.98 -1.68
N PHE A 24 3.49 -8.88 -1.05
CA PHE A 24 2.16 -9.30 -1.51
C PHE A 24 1.11 -8.21 -1.34
N GLY A 25 1.37 -7.18 -0.55
CA GLY A 25 0.52 -5.99 -0.45
C GLY A 25 0.24 -5.30 -1.79
N HIS A 26 1.12 -5.50 -2.79
CA HIS A 26 0.89 -5.01 -4.15
C HIS A 26 -0.41 -5.54 -4.77
N VAL A 27 -0.88 -6.72 -4.38
CA VAL A 27 -2.13 -7.29 -4.90
C VAL A 27 -3.31 -6.44 -4.45
N GLY A 28 -3.39 -6.15 -3.15
CA GLY A 28 -4.44 -5.31 -2.59
C GLY A 28 -4.31 -3.86 -3.07
N ALA A 29 -3.13 -3.27 -2.95
CA ALA A 29 -2.88 -1.89 -3.37
C ALA A 29 -3.13 -1.67 -4.87
N GLY A 30 -2.78 -2.63 -5.72
CA GLY A 30 -3.04 -2.56 -7.16
C GLY A 30 -4.53 -2.57 -7.47
N LEU A 31 -5.33 -3.41 -6.79
CA LEU A 31 -6.78 -3.40 -6.95
C LEU A 31 -7.38 -2.06 -6.51
N LEU A 32 -6.96 -1.54 -5.36
CA LEU A 32 -7.45 -0.26 -4.84
C LEU A 32 -7.07 0.92 -5.75
N ALA A 33 -5.87 0.92 -6.29
CA ALA A 33 -5.42 1.94 -7.23
C ALA A 33 -6.25 1.91 -8.53
N LEU A 34 -6.53 0.72 -9.08
CA LEU A 34 -7.36 0.57 -10.27
C LEU A 34 -8.81 0.96 -10.02
N ASP A 35 -9.38 0.59 -8.86
CA ASP A 35 -10.72 1.04 -8.46
C ASP A 35 -10.79 2.58 -8.36
N ARG A 36 -9.75 3.19 -7.83
CA ARG A 36 -9.64 4.65 -7.75
C ARG A 36 -9.53 5.29 -9.14
N LEU A 37 -8.68 4.74 -10.01
CA LEU A 37 -8.51 5.24 -11.37
C LEU A 37 -9.82 5.22 -12.16
N LYS A 38 -10.65 4.20 -11.98
CA LYS A 38 -11.97 4.07 -12.58
C LYS A 38 -12.89 5.27 -12.29
N THR A 39 -12.67 5.99 -11.19
CA THR A 39 -13.44 7.19 -10.87
C THR A 39 -13.06 8.39 -11.74
N TYR A 40 -11.88 8.40 -12.32
CA TYR A 40 -11.34 9.46 -13.18
C TYR A 40 -11.38 9.10 -14.66
N ASP A 41 -11.24 7.81 -14.95
CA ASP A 41 -11.22 7.29 -16.32
C ASP A 41 -12.14 6.07 -16.41
N SER A 42 -13.27 6.26 -17.09
CA SER A 42 -14.24 5.20 -17.38
C SER A 42 -13.92 4.42 -18.66
N SER A 43 -12.68 4.55 -19.18
CA SER A 43 -12.30 3.86 -20.41
C SER A 43 -12.42 2.35 -20.28
N ALA A 44 -12.78 1.68 -21.37
CA ALA A 44 -12.86 0.23 -21.44
C ALA A 44 -11.48 -0.43 -21.26
N GLU A 45 -10.40 0.33 -21.35
CA GLU A 45 -9.02 -0.16 -21.22
C GLU A 45 -8.66 -0.57 -19.79
N LEU A 46 -9.26 0.05 -18.76
CA LEU A 46 -9.04 -0.31 -17.37
C LEU A 46 -9.76 -1.60 -16.95
N ALA A 47 -10.84 -1.96 -17.61
CA ALA A 47 -11.67 -3.10 -17.22
C ALA A 47 -10.89 -4.44 -17.17
N PRO A 48 -10.07 -4.80 -18.18
CA PRO A 48 -9.30 -6.05 -18.13
C PRO A 48 -8.29 -6.10 -16.99
N ALA A 49 -7.62 -4.97 -16.71
CA ALA A 49 -6.66 -4.88 -15.62
C ALA A 49 -7.37 -5.01 -14.26
N LEU A 50 -8.50 -4.34 -14.09
CA LEU A 50 -9.32 -4.41 -12.88
C LEU A 50 -9.81 -5.85 -12.63
N ASP A 51 -10.32 -6.53 -13.67
CA ASP A 51 -10.78 -7.92 -13.56
C ASP A 51 -9.64 -8.89 -13.22
N GLN A 52 -8.46 -8.68 -13.80
CA GLN A 52 -7.27 -9.47 -13.47
C GLN A 52 -6.87 -9.30 -11.99
N TYR A 53 -6.81 -8.04 -11.50
CA TYR A 53 -6.44 -7.78 -10.11
C TYR A 53 -7.51 -8.24 -9.14
N ARG A 54 -8.79 -8.12 -9.49
CA ARG A 54 -9.91 -8.68 -8.71
C ARG A 54 -9.79 -10.20 -8.57
N GLY A 55 -9.50 -10.90 -9.68
CA GLY A 55 -9.26 -12.34 -9.67
C GLY A 55 -8.07 -12.72 -8.77
N LYS A 56 -6.94 -12.03 -8.90
CA LYS A 56 -5.75 -12.25 -8.05
C LYS A 56 -6.04 -11.99 -6.58
N ALA A 57 -6.69 -10.89 -6.24
CA ALA A 57 -7.02 -10.52 -4.87
C ALA A 57 -7.97 -11.55 -4.25
N LYS A 58 -8.99 -11.98 -4.99
CA LYS A 58 -9.94 -12.99 -4.53
C LYS A 58 -9.23 -14.31 -4.21
N THR A 59 -8.46 -14.86 -5.14
CA THR A 59 -7.69 -16.10 -4.91
C THR A 59 -6.75 -15.95 -3.72
N PHE A 60 -6.07 -14.82 -3.61
CA PHE A 60 -5.12 -14.55 -2.55
C PHE A 60 -5.79 -14.55 -1.16
N VAL A 61 -6.97 -13.92 -1.04
CA VAL A 61 -7.76 -13.89 0.21
C VAL A 61 -8.36 -15.29 0.51
N GLU A 62 -8.85 -16.00 -0.50
CA GLU A 62 -9.41 -17.36 -0.33
C GLU A 62 -8.37 -18.36 0.19
N GLU A 63 -7.09 -18.15 -0.12
CA GLU A 63 -5.95 -18.98 0.32
C GLU A 63 -5.32 -18.52 1.65
N SER A 64 -5.90 -17.53 2.31
CA SER A 64 -5.44 -16.95 3.57
C SER A 64 -6.43 -17.15 4.71
N GLU A 65 -6.02 -16.83 5.93
CA GLU A 65 -6.93 -16.79 7.10
C GLU A 65 -8.01 -15.70 6.94
N MET A 66 -7.80 -14.70 6.08
CA MET A 66 -8.79 -13.67 5.75
C MET A 66 -10.01 -14.22 4.98
N ARG A 67 -9.98 -15.49 4.56
CA ARG A 67 -11.12 -16.12 3.87
C ARG A 67 -12.45 -15.98 4.62
N ALA A 68 -12.43 -16.09 5.93
CA ALA A 68 -13.63 -15.94 6.75
C ALA A 68 -14.21 -14.52 6.66
N SER A 69 -13.37 -13.51 6.44
CA SER A 69 -13.76 -12.09 6.31
C SER A 69 -14.34 -11.73 4.93
N LEU A 70 -14.34 -12.66 3.97
CA LEU A 70 -15.05 -12.49 2.68
C LEU A 70 -16.58 -12.41 2.90
N THR A 71 -17.07 -12.96 3.99
CA THR A 71 -18.47 -12.80 4.38
C THR A 71 -18.53 -11.70 5.43
N PRO A 72 -19.25 -10.58 5.18
CA PRO A 72 -19.42 -9.54 6.18
C PRO A 72 -20.05 -10.12 7.45
N GLY A 73 -19.42 -9.95 8.60
CA GLY A 73 -19.95 -10.45 9.86
C GLY A 73 -18.87 -10.59 10.91
N GLY A 74 -18.51 -9.51 11.53
CA GLY A 74 -17.65 -9.45 12.70
C GLY A 74 -17.92 -8.11 13.38
N ALA A 75 -17.73 -8.04 14.70
CA ALA A 75 -17.76 -6.75 15.38
C ALA A 75 -16.57 -5.93 14.95
N ALA A 76 -16.80 -4.70 14.54
CA ALA A 76 -15.74 -3.75 14.34
C ALA A 76 -15.03 -3.45 15.66
N VAL A 77 -13.73 -3.27 15.64
CA VAL A 77 -12.95 -2.86 16.80
C VAL A 77 -12.86 -1.33 16.85
N ASP A 78 -13.15 -0.75 17.99
CA ASP A 78 -13.26 0.71 18.13
C ASP A 78 -11.91 1.40 18.08
N ASP A 79 -10.83 0.72 18.48
CA ASP A 79 -9.47 1.25 18.60
C ASP A 79 -8.64 1.11 17.30
N TRP A 80 -9.25 0.71 16.19
CA TRP A 80 -8.51 0.46 14.93
C TRP A 80 -7.68 1.65 14.46
N ARG A 81 -8.17 2.89 14.71
CA ARG A 81 -7.44 4.11 14.32
C ARG A 81 -6.15 4.28 15.10
N GLU A 82 -6.23 4.05 16.41
CA GLU A 82 -5.07 4.12 17.30
C GLU A 82 -4.04 3.05 16.92
N ARG A 83 -4.48 1.82 16.70
CA ARG A 83 -3.63 0.69 16.34
C ARG A 83 -2.92 0.91 15.00
N LEU A 84 -3.66 1.23 13.95
CA LEU A 84 -3.06 1.49 12.64
C LEU A 84 -2.22 2.77 12.62
N GLY A 85 -2.60 3.78 13.38
CA GLY A 85 -1.78 4.97 13.61
C GLY A 85 -0.44 4.62 14.26
N ALA A 86 -0.45 3.81 15.30
CA ALA A 86 0.76 3.34 15.96
C ALA A 86 1.65 2.50 15.02
N ALA A 87 1.04 1.61 14.24
CA ALA A 87 1.75 0.81 13.24
C ALA A 87 2.38 1.66 12.12
N LEU A 88 1.78 2.79 11.78
CA LEU A 88 2.24 3.71 10.75
C LEU A 88 3.41 4.59 11.19
N VAL A 89 3.47 5.00 12.47
CA VAL A 89 4.48 5.95 12.98
C VAL A 89 5.94 5.61 12.59
N PRO A 90 6.41 4.36 12.68
CA PRO A 90 7.78 4.02 12.27
C PRO A 90 8.05 4.29 10.79
N HIS A 91 7.03 4.13 9.93
CA HIS A 91 7.13 4.30 8.49
C HIS A 91 7.13 5.76 8.05
N THR A 92 6.59 6.68 8.87
CA THR A 92 6.61 8.12 8.57
C THR A 92 7.91 8.78 8.99
N LYS A 93 8.68 8.15 9.87
CA LYS A 93 9.96 8.69 10.35
C LYS A 93 11.13 8.33 9.45
N VAL A 94 11.11 7.14 8.86
CA VAL A 94 12.19 6.61 8.03
C VAL A 94 11.60 5.94 6.80
N LEU A 95 12.10 6.29 5.63
CA LEU A 95 11.71 5.66 4.37
C LEU A 95 12.30 4.25 4.31
N ARG A 96 11.48 3.24 4.54
CA ARG A 96 11.85 1.82 4.44
C ARG A 96 11.06 1.12 3.35
N ASN A 97 11.70 0.17 2.69
CA ASN A 97 11.08 -0.60 1.61
C ASN A 97 10.32 0.29 0.62
N SER A 98 10.96 1.39 0.20
CA SER A 98 10.38 2.35 -0.74
C SER A 98 9.03 2.94 -0.29
N GLY A 99 8.78 3.00 1.02
CA GLY A 99 7.57 3.56 1.60
C GLY A 99 6.32 2.66 1.55
N HIS A 100 6.47 1.38 1.21
CA HIS A 100 5.32 0.48 1.08
C HIS A 100 4.46 0.40 2.33
N GLY A 101 5.07 0.38 3.53
CA GLY A 101 4.31 0.37 4.78
C GLY A 101 3.38 1.59 4.89
N THR A 102 3.88 2.78 4.58
CA THR A 102 3.05 4.01 4.56
C THR A 102 1.95 3.89 3.51
N ILE A 103 2.29 3.50 2.28
CA ILE A 103 1.34 3.41 1.16
C ILE A 103 0.17 2.46 1.53
N TYR A 104 0.48 1.27 2.01
CA TYR A 104 -0.54 0.26 2.30
C TYR A 104 -1.44 0.66 3.47
N ILE A 105 -0.85 1.14 4.57
CA ILE A 105 -1.62 1.52 5.74
C ILE A 105 -2.46 2.78 5.48
N THR A 106 -1.96 3.73 4.69
CA THR A 106 -2.77 4.89 4.26
C THR A 106 -4.01 4.46 3.48
N TRP A 107 -3.87 3.55 2.52
CA TRP A 107 -5.03 2.99 1.81
C TRP A 107 -6.01 2.33 2.77
N ALA A 108 -5.52 1.54 3.72
CA ALA A 108 -6.36 0.87 4.70
C ALA A 108 -7.11 1.88 5.58
N ILE A 109 -6.43 2.87 6.15
CA ILE A 109 -7.05 3.92 6.97
C ILE A 109 -8.14 4.66 6.19
N ARG A 110 -7.89 5.00 4.94
CA ARG A 110 -8.86 5.68 4.09
C ARG A 110 -10.13 4.86 3.89
N ILE A 111 -10.00 3.57 3.58
CA ILE A 111 -11.15 2.68 3.39
C ILE A 111 -11.92 2.51 4.69
N LEU A 112 -11.22 2.24 5.79
CA LEU A 112 -11.83 2.06 7.10
C LEU A 112 -12.47 3.34 7.64
N SER A 113 -11.98 4.52 7.25
CA SER A 113 -12.64 5.78 7.59
C SER A 113 -13.98 5.95 6.89
N SER A 114 -14.12 5.41 5.67
CA SER A 114 -15.37 5.43 4.90
C SER A 114 -16.30 4.27 5.26
N SER A 115 -15.76 3.16 5.74
CA SER A 115 -16.47 1.92 6.05
C SER A 115 -15.91 1.29 7.35
N PRO A 116 -16.20 1.89 8.50
CA PRO A 116 -15.64 1.44 9.80
C PRO A 116 -16.06 0.02 10.20
N ASP A 117 -17.18 -0.45 9.71
CA ASP A 117 -17.68 -1.82 9.90
C ASP A 117 -16.75 -2.91 9.34
N LEU A 118 -15.85 -2.56 8.45
CA LEU A 118 -14.82 -3.44 7.93
C LEU A 118 -13.61 -3.60 8.87
N ALA A 119 -13.49 -2.78 9.91
CA ALA A 119 -12.40 -2.82 10.87
C ALA A 119 -12.56 -3.96 11.88
N THR A 120 -12.73 -5.18 11.41
CA THR A 120 -12.79 -6.37 12.27
C THR A 120 -11.41 -6.74 12.81
N GLU A 121 -11.36 -7.46 13.94
CA GLU A 121 -10.09 -7.85 14.56
C GLU A 121 -9.13 -8.56 13.57
N PRO A 122 -9.55 -9.54 12.75
CA PRO A 122 -8.64 -10.16 11.79
C PRO A 122 -8.06 -9.15 10.77
N VAL A 123 -8.89 -8.22 10.31
CA VAL A 123 -8.46 -7.20 9.33
C VAL A 123 -7.43 -6.27 9.94
N VAL A 124 -7.70 -5.73 11.13
CA VAL A 124 -6.79 -4.81 11.81
C VAL A 124 -5.47 -5.50 12.15
N ALA A 125 -5.51 -6.69 12.74
CA ALA A 125 -4.31 -7.46 13.06
C ALA A 125 -3.49 -7.82 11.80
N GLY A 126 -4.16 -8.18 10.69
CA GLY A 126 -3.48 -8.44 9.42
C GLY A 126 -2.77 -7.20 8.85
N LEU A 127 -3.37 -6.03 8.97
CA LEU A 127 -2.76 -4.76 8.56
C LEU A 127 -1.58 -4.37 9.45
N GLU A 128 -1.67 -4.56 10.77
CA GLU A 128 -0.54 -4.38 11.69
C GLU A 128 0.63 -5.30 11.33
N ALA A 129 0.35 -6.57 11.07
CA ALA A 129 1.35 -7.54 10.64
C ALA A 129 1.97 -7.15 9.28
N LEU A 130 1.19 -6.62 8.34
CA LEU A 130 1.68 -6.10 7.08
C LEU A 130 2.64 -4.92 7.29
N ALA A 131 2.28 -3.95 8.11
CA ALA A 131 3.14 -2.83 8.46
C ALA A 131 4.45 -3.33 9.09
N GLN A 132 4.36 -4.23 10.07
CA GLN A 132 5.53 -4.79 10.74
C GLN A 132 6.45 -5.56 9.76
N SER A 133 5.87 -6.32 8.81
CA SER A 133 6.65 -7.03 7.81
C SER A 133 7.43 -6.08 6.89
N ALA A 134 6.85 -4.91 6.57
CA ALA A 134 7.51 -3.88 5.77
C ALA A 134 8.67 -3.19 6.50
N LEU A 135 8.71 -3.23 7.83
CA LEU A 135 9.86 -2.74 8.62
C LEU A 135 11.01 -3.74 8.68
N ASN A 136 10.70 -5.03 8.70
CA ASN A 136 11.63 -6.09 9.02
C ASN A 136 12.16 -6.84 7.79
N GLU A 137 11.71 -6.52 6.58
CA GLU A 137 12.14 -7.22 5.37
C GLU A 137 13.62 -7.01 5.10
N ASP A 138 14.30 -8.11 4.76
CA ASP A 138 15.71 -8.08 4.36
C ASP A 138 15.86 -7.44 2.97
N LYS A 139 16.46 -6.27 2.95
CA LYS A 139 16.69 -5.46 1.75
C LYS A 139 17.53 -6.18 0.69
N SER A 140 18.44 -7.07 1.11
CA SER A 140 19.37 -7.78 0.22
C SER A 140 18.68 -8.68 -0.81
N ARG A 141 17.44 -9.08 -0.56
CA ARG A 141 16.65 -9.95 -1.44
C ARG A 141 15.87 -9.21 -2.52
N TYR A 142 15.67 -7.92 -2.35
CA TYR A 142 14.74 -7.18 -3.19
C TYR A 142 15.22 -7.04 -4.65
N LEU A 143 16.53 -6.93 -4.86
CA LEU A 143 17.11 -6.70 -6.19
C LEU A 143 18.28 -7.60 -6.53
N SER A 144 18.58 -8.61 -5.76
CA SER A 144 19.80 -9.42 -5.90
C SER A 144 21.09 -8.59 -5.83
N ILE A 145 21.05 -7.40 -5.27
CA ILE A 145 22.18 -6.48 -5.12
C ILE A 145 22.70 -6.57 -3.70
N ARG A 146 23.92 -7.04 -3.52
CA ARG A 146 24.54 -7.26 -2.19
C ARG A 146 24.76 -5.97 -1.40
N ASP A 147 24.98 -4.83 -2.07
CA ASP A 147 25.21 -3.52 -1.45
C ASP A 147 23.98 -2.61 -1.60
N HIS A 148 22.81 -3.16 -1.46
CA HIS A 148 21.54 -2.48 -1.59
C HIS A 148 21.42 -1.22 -0.72
N ASP A 149 21.96 -1.27 0.52
CA ASP A 149 21.93 -0.16 1.47
C ASP A 149 22.66 1.09 0.98
N ARG A 150 23.57 0.95 0.01
CA ARG A 150 24.29 2.07 -0.61
C ARG A 150 23.52 2.75 -1.73
N ILE A 151 22.52 2.09 -2.28
CA ILE A 151 21.79 2.52 -3.47
C ILE A 151 20.44 3.13 -3.10
N TYR A 152 19.86 2.73 -1.98
CA TYR A 152 18.52 3.15 -1.57
C TYR A 152 18.52 4.03 -0.33
N TYR A 153 17.69 5.06 -0.37
CA TYR A 153 17.43 6.00 0.73
C TYR A 153 16.47 5.42 1.78
N ASP A 154 16.42 4.09 1.93
CA ASP A 154 15.43 3.42 2.77
C ASP A 154 15.50 3.82 4.24
N ASP A 155 16.67 4.26 4.72
CA ASP A 155 16.85 4.75 6.09
C ASP A 155 16.98 6.28 6.17
N ALA A 156 16.71 6.99 5.07
CA ALA A 156 16.70 8.43 5.08
C ALA A 156 15.54 8.94 5.94
N GLU A 157 15.84 9.87 6.85
CA GLU A 157 14.81 10.56 7.60
C GLU A 157 13.93 11.36 6.64
N VAL A 158 12.62 11.17 6.76
CA VAL A 158 11.66 11.93 5.98
C VAL A 158 11.26 13.15 6.78
N PRO A 159 11.45 14.37 6.25
CA PRO A 159 10.99 15.58 6.93
C PRO A 159 9.46 15.63 6.87
N THR A 160 8.82 15.09 7.90
CA THR A 160 7.36 14.94 7.99
C THR A 160 6.68 16.14 8.69
N SER A 161 7.46 17.11 9.15
CA SER A 161 6.95 18.16 10.05
C SER A 161 6.16 19.29 9.38
N GLU A 162 6.11 19.36 8.06
CA GLU A 162 5.43 20.46 7.36
C GLU A 162 4.75 19.99 6.08
N THR A 163 3.43 20.19 5.99
CA THR A 163 2.59 19.89 4.82
C THR A 163 3.18 20.48 3.54
N ASP A 164 3.64 21.71 3.60
CA ASP A 164 4.20 22.41 2.44
C ASP A 164 5.49 21.78 1.93
N ARG A 165 6.28 21.14 2.78
CA ARG A 165 7.47 20.39 2.38
C ARG A 165 7.13 19.12 1.64
N VAL A 166 6.11 18.39 2.07
CA VAL A 166 5.66 17.17 1.39
C VAL A 166 5.12 17.54 0.01
N ALA A 167 4.25 18.53 -0.08
CA ALA A 167 3.72 19.03 -1.35
C ALA A 167 4.84 19.52 -2.28
N SER A 168 5.79 20.30 -1.76
CA SER A 168 6.95 20.78 -2.53
C SER A 168 7.83 19.63 -3.01
N ALA A 169 8.11 18.65 -2.17
CA ALA A 169 8.87 17.46 -2.55
C ALA A 169 8.15 16.64 -3.62
N PHE A 170 6.82 16.51 -3.53
CA PHE A 170 6.00 15.87 -4.55
C PHE A 170 6.11 16.59 -5.89
N HIS A 171 5.92 17.90 -5.92
CA HIS A 171 6.05 18.70 -7.14
C HIS A 171 7.46 18.67 -7.73
N ALA A 172 8.49 18.67 -6.89
CA ALA A 172 9.88 18.55 -7.34
C ALA A 172 10.21 17.17 -7.91
N ALA A 173 9.53 16.11 -7.44
CA ALA A 173 9.72 14.75 -7.94
C ALA A 173 9.04 14.52 -9.31
N LEU A 174 7.93 15.21 -9.61
CA LEU A 174 7.15 15.00 -10.84
C LEU A 174 7.99 15.12 -12.13
N PRO A 175 8.84 16.14 -12.34
CA PRO A 175 9.64 16.25 -13.57
C PRO A 175 10.62 15.11 -13.76
N GLN A 176 11.05 14.45 -12.68
CA GLN A 176 12.02 13.35 -12.74
C GLN A 176 11.43 12.08 -13.37
N PHE A 177 10.11 12.02 -13.57
CA PHE A 177 9.42 10.89 -14.20
C PHE A 177 9.31 11.04 -15.73
N GLN A 178 9.57 12.22 -16.28
CA GLN A 178 9.42 12.49 -17.71
C GLN A 178 10.48 11.81 -18.58
N ASP A 179 11.64 11.44 -18.00
CA ASP A 179 12.78 10.87 -18.71
C ASP A 179 12.97 9.36 -18.45
N LEU A 180 11.89 8.63 -18.17
CA LEU A 180 11.98 7.22 -17.83
C LEU A 180 12.08 6.35 -19.09
N GLU A 181 13.29 6.02 -19.50
CA GLU A 181 13.52 4.92 -20.45
C GLU A 181 13.24 3.57 -19.78
N THR A 182 12.32 2.81 -20.36
CA THR A 182 11.91 1.48 -19.88
C THR A 182 12.85 0.40 -20.45
N THR A 183 14.09 0.34 -20.00
CA THR A 183 14.92 -0.85 -20.16
C THR A 183 14.82 -1.75 -18.94
N GLU A 184 14.97 -3.08 -19.07
CA GLU A 184 14.86 -4.02 -17.93
C GLU A 184 15.73 -3.64 -16.73
N ARG A 185 16.91 -3.07 -16.95
CA ARG A 185 17.81 -2.60 -15.88
C ARG A 185 17.33 -1.30 -15.24
N THR A 186 16.70 -0.45 -16.00
CA THR A 186 16.17 0.84 -15.53
C THR A 186 14.85 0.67 -14.79
N TYR A 187 14.15 -0.44 -15.00
CA TYR A 187 12.88 -0.72 -14.37
C TYR A 187 12.94 -0.65 -12.83
N PHE A 188 13.95 -1.19 -12.21
CA PHE A 188 14.09 -1.16 -10.75
C PHE A 188 14.44 0.23 -10.21
N LEU A 189 15.35 0.94 -10.87
CA LEU A 189 15.68 2.32 -10.53
C LEU A 189 14.47 3.24 -10.75
N THR A 190 13.74 3.01 -11.82
CA THR A 190 12.47 3.67 -12.13
C THR A 190 11.41 3.33 -11.10
N GLY A 191 11.30 2.06 -10.72
CA GLY A 191 10.41 1.61 -9.66
C GLY A 191 10.63 2.37 -8.36
N SER A 192 11.88 2.59 -7.97
CA SER A 192 12.21 3.37 -6.77
C SER A 192 11.76 4.82 -6.86
N LYS A 193 11.93 5.48 -8.00
CA LYS A 193 11.44 6.85 -8.22
C LYS A 193 9.91 6.92 -8.14
N ILE A 194 9.22 5.98 -8.77
CA ILE A 194 7.75 5.89 -8.68
C ILE A 194 7.31 5.71 -7.22
N HIS A 195 8.03 4.91 -6.43
CA HIS A 195 7.72 4.71 -5.03
C HIS A 195 7.92 5.97 -4.18
N VAL A 196 8.90 6.80 -4.46
CA VAL A 196 9.01 8.12 -3.81
C VAL A 196 7.74 8.94 -4.04
N LEU A 197 7.23 8.96 -5.27
CA LEU A 197 5.99 9.66 -5.59
C LEU A 197 4.78 9.11 -4.84
N THR A 198 4.60 7.78 -4.86
CA THR A 198 3.47 7.13 -4.18
C THR A 198 3.55 7.27 -2.66
N TYR A 199 4.76 7.25 -2.10
CA TYR A 199 5.00 7.50 -0.68
C TYR A 199 4.65 8.92 -0.27
N LEU A 200 5.13 9.93 -1.02
CA LEU A 200 4.79 11.32 -0.77
C LEU A 200 3.29 11.58 -0.89
N HIS A 201 2.64 10.99 -1.90
CA HIS A 201 1.19 11.05 -2.03
C HIS A 201 0.48 10.46 -0.82
N ALA A 202 0.93 9.30 -0.31
CA ALA A 202 0.36 8.69 0.88
C ALA A 202 0.51 9.57 2.12
N LEU A 203 1.66 10.23 2.30
CA LEU A 203 1.85 11.21 3.38
C LEU A 203 0.91 12.41 3.27
N MET A 204 0.67 12.90 2.05
CA MET A 204 -0.29 14.00 1.83
C MET A 204 -1.73 13.58 2.18
N GLU A 205 -2.14 12.37 1.81
CA GLU A 205 -3.47 11.83 2.15
C GLU A 205 -3.71 11.67 3.66
N LEU A 206 -2.65 11.49 4.45
CA LEU A 206 -2.74 11.39 5.91
C LEU A 206 -2.91 12.74 6.62
N GLN A 207 -2.71 13.85 5.92
CA GLN A 207 -2.84 15.19 6.50
C GLN A 207 -4.28 15.73 6.43
N HIS A 208 -5.15 15.07 5.72
CA HIS A 208 -6.57 15.39 5.55
C HIS A 208 -7.46 14.37 6.26
#